data_6162f6728f5c72003a3ece164b1c8eb3
#
_entry.id   6162f6728f5c72003a3ece164b1c8eb3
#
_cell.length_a   1.000
_cell.length_b   1.000
_cell.length_c   1.000
_cell.angle_alpha   90.00
_cell.angle_beta   90.00
_cell.angle_gamma   90.00
#
_symmetry.space_group_name_H-M   'P 1'
#
loop_
_entity.id
_entity.type
_entity.pdbx_description
1 polymer ?
#
loop_
_entity_poly.entity_id
_entity_poly.type
_entity_poly.pdbx_seq_one_letter_code
_entity_poly.pdbx_strand_id
1 'polypeptide(L)'
;MRTAEITRKTAETDITVSINLDGGECEVNTGIGFFDHMLCSFAKHGKFGLKVRVKGDLYVDGHHTVEDTGIVLGKAFLKALGDKVGIERFADTYIPMDESLAFCACDISGRPFLHFDATFMQEHCGDYDTDRKSTRLNSSHDV
;
A
#
# COMPACT_ATOMS: atom_id res chain seq x y z
N MET A 1 0.25 21.00 -5.90
CA MET A 1 -0.34 19.70 -5.48
C MET A 1 0.67 18.58 -5.68
N ARG A 2 0.72 17.69 -4.70
CA ARG A 2 1.67 16.57 -4.73
C ARG A 2 0.94 15.34 -5.29
N THR A 3 0.99 15.18 -6.59
CA THR A 3 0.29 14.12 -7.31
C THR A 3 1.27 13.27 -8.10
N ALA A 4 0.90 12.01 -8.33
CA ALA A 4 1.65 11.12 -9.20
C ALA A 4 0.72 10.04 -9.77
N GLU A 5 1.06 9.58 -10.97
CA GLU A 5 0.43 8.42 -11.58
C GLU A 5 1.52 7.49 -12.08
N ILE A 6 1.43 6.22 -11.69
CA ILE A 6 2.37 5.18 -12.11
C ILE A 6 1.57 4.02 -12.73
N THR A 7 2.03 3.58 -13.87
CA THR A 7 1.50 2.41 -14.57
C THR A 7 2.59 1.35 -14.68
N ARG A 8 2.25 0.10 -14.43
CA ARG A 8 3.15 -1.03 -14.57
C ARG A 8 2.38 -2.21 -15.15
N LYS A 9 2.92 -2.79 -16.21
CA LYS A 9 2.32 -3.95 -16.85
C LYS A 9 3.34 -5.08 -16.94
N THR A 10 2.96 -6.25 -16.46
CA THR A 10 3.74 -7.49 -16.58
C THR A 10 2.88 -8.57 -17.22
N ALA A 11 3.40 -9.78 -17.36
CA ALA A 11 2.62 -10.92 -17.83
C ALA A 11 1.48 -11.28 -16.84
N GLU A 12 1.65 -10.97 -15.57
CA GLU A 12 0.72 -11.35 -14.49
C GLU A 12 -0.23 -10.24 -14.10
N THR A 13 0.17 -8.97 -14.23
CA THR A 13 -0.63 -7.84 -13.74
C THR A 13 -0.57 -6.64 -14.67
N ASP A 14 -1.63 -5.84 -14.65
CA ASP A 14 -1.71 -4.53 -15.30
C ASP A 14 -2.26 -3.56 -14.26
N ILE A 15 -1.44 -2.59 -13.84
CA ILE A 15 -1.70 -1.75 -12.68
C ILE A 15 -1.55 -0.29 -13.02
N THR A 16 -2.51 0.52 -12.58
CA THR A 16 -2.41 1.98 -12.58
C THR A 16 -2.76 2.49 -11.19
N VAL A 17 -1.86 3.28 -10.60
CA VAL A 17 -2.06 3.94 -9.33
C VAL A 17 -1.91 5.45 -9.51
N SER A 18 -2.92 6.20 -9.10
CA SER A 18 -2.87 7.66 -9.04
C SER A 18 -3.03 8.08 -7.58
N ILE A 19 -2.15 8.96 -7.13
CA ILE A 19 -2.16 9.46 -5.75
C ILE A 19 -2.12 10.98 -5.72
N ASN A 20 -2.87 11.55 -4.76
CA ASN A 20 -2.79 12.98 -4.43
C ASN A 20 -2.60 13.09 -2.93
N LEU A 21 -1.40 13.48 -2.50
CA LEU A 21 -1.06 13.57 -1.08
C LEU A 21 -1.80 14.71 -0.36
N ASP A 22 -2.41 15.61 -1.09
CA ASP A 22 -3.12 16.77 -0.52
C ASP A 22 -4.64 16.55 -0.38
N GLY A 23 -5.11 15.37 -0.74
CA GLY A 23 -6.51 14.97 -0.58
C GLY A 23 -7.17 14.57 -1.88
N GLY A 24 -8.38 14.04 -1.79
CA GLY A 24 -9.16 13.62 -2.93
C GLY A 24 -10.02 12.39 -2.63
N GLU A 25 -10.61 11.85 -3.68
CA GLU A 25 -11.47 10.70 -3.59
C GLU A 25 -10.68 9.39 -3.55
N CYS A 26 -11.32 8.33 -3.08
CA CYS A 26 -10.76 6.99 -3.09
C CYS A 26 -11.58 6.08 -4.02
N GLU A 27 -10.92 5.56 -5.05
CA GLU A 27 -11.47 4.52 -5.92
C GLU A 27 -10.44 3.40 -6.04
N VAL A 28 -10.75 2.24 -5.49
CA VAL A 28 -9.84 1.10 -5.51
C VAL A 28 -10.55 -0.13 -6.08
N ASN A 29 -9.93 -0.73 -7.07
CA ASN A 29 -10.41 -1.97 -7.67
C ASN A 29 -9.22 -2.87 -8.02
N THR A 30 -8.92 -3.80 -7.12
CA THR A 30 -7.85 -4.78 -7.30
C THR A 30 -8.37 -6.17 -7.64
N GLY A 31 -9.68 -6.39 -7.52
CA GLY A 31 -10.28 -7.71 -7.64
C GLY A 31 -10.26 -8.51 -6.33
N ILE A 32 -9.61 -8.01 -5.29
CA ILE A 32 -9.60 -8.61 -3.94
C ILE A 32 -10.31 -7.66 -2.99
N GLY A 33 -11.54 -8.02 -2.58
CA GLY A 33 -12.42 -7.12 -1.84
C GLY A 33 -11.83 -6.62 -0.55
N PHE A 34 -11.20 -7.48 0.24
CA PHE A 34 -10.57 -7.07 1.49
C PHE A 34 -9.39 -6.12 1.26
N PHE A 35 -8.60 -6.36 0.22
CA PHE A 35 -7.49 -5.48 -0.14
C PHE A 35 -7.99 -4.10 -0.57
N ASP A 36 -9.07 -4.04 -1.35
CA ASP A 36 -9.72 -2.79 -1.74
C ASP A 36 -10.15 -2.00 -0.50
N HIS A 37 -10.78 -2.68 0.46
CA HIS A 37 -11.22 -2.08 1.71
C HIS A 37 -10.04 -1.52 2.51
N MET A 38 -8.96 -2.26 2.62
CA MET A 38 -7.77 -1.83 3.36
C MET A 38 -7.07 -0.64 2.70
N LEU A 39 -6.98 -0.62 1.37
CA LEU A 39 -6.39 0.51 0.65
C LEU A 39 -7.25 1.78 0.78
N CYS A 40 -8.57 1.64 0.74
CA CYS A 40 -9.45 2.78 0.98
C CYS A 40 -9.36 3.30 2.42
N SER A 41 -9.25 2.42 3.39
CA SER A 41 -9.03 2.81 4.79
C SER A 41 -7.70 3.55 4.96
N PHE A 42 -6.66 3.06 4.32
CA PHE A 42 -5.34 3.70 4.29
C PHE A 42 -5.43 5.13 3.74
N ALA A 43 -6.06 5.30 2.59
CA ALA A 43 -6.23 6.63 1.98
C ALA A 43 -7.08 7.56 2.85
N LYS A 44 -8.17 7.06 3.41
CA LYS A 44 -9.07 7.84 4.26
C LYS A 44 -8.37 8.34 5.52
N HIS A 45 -7.69 7.45 6.22
CA HIS A 45 -6.99 7.82 7.46
C HIS A 45 -5.72 8.65 7.19
N GLY A 46 -5.06 8.42 6.07
CA GLY A 46 -3.93 9.24 5.64
C GLY A 46 -4.35 10.58 5.02
N LYS A 47 -5.64 10.76 4.73
CA LYS A 47 -6.21 12.01 4.17
C LYS A 47 -5.64 12.36 2.80
N PHE A 48 -5.42 11.37 1.96
CA PHE A 48 -4.98 11.57 0.58
C PHE A 48 -5.95 10.92 -0.41
N GLY A 49 -5.91 11.40 -1.66
CA GLY A 49 -6.67 10.82 -2.75
C GLY A 49 -5.93 9.60 -3.32
N LEU A 50 -6.66 8.55 -3.66
CA LEU A 50 -6.08 7.32 -4.18
C LEU A 50 -7.00 6.70 -5.21
N LYS A 51 -6.45 6.41 -6.38
CA LYS A 51 -7.13 5.60 -7.39
C LYS A 51 -6.23 4.43 -7.75
N VAL A 52 -6.74 3.22 -7.59
CA VAL A 52 -6.00 1.99 -7.89
C VAL A 52 -6.86 1.13 -8.80
N ARG A 53 -6.30 0.76 -9.94
CA ARG A 53 -6.92 -0.16 -10.88
C ARG A 53 -5.93 -1.27 -11.18
N VAL A 54 -6.34 -2.50 -10.90
CA VAL A 54 -5.51 -3.67 -11.11
C VAL A 54 -6.29 -4.74 -11.88
N LYS A 55 -5.67 -5.25 -12.94
CA LYS A 55 -6.04 -6.50 -13.58
C LYS A 55 -4.93 -7.50 -13.32
N GLY A 56 -5.17 -8.48 -12.49
CA GLY A 56 -4.18 -9.47 -12.11
C GLY A 56 -4.63 -10.90 -12.42
N ASP A 57 -3.70 -11.82 -12.23
CA ASP A 57 -3.89 -13.25 -12.44
C ASP A 57 -4.54 -13.93 -11.22
N LEU A 58 -5.67 -13.39 -10.76
CA LEU A 58 -6.38 -13.86 -9.56
C LEU A 58 -6.83 -15.32 -9.66
N TYR A 59 -6.95 -15.86 -10.86
CA TYR A 59 -7.25 -17.27 -11.09
C TYR A 59 -6.14 -18.20 -10.57
N VAL A 60 -4.92 -17.69 -10.42
CA VAL A 60 -3.81 -18.42 -9.77
C VAL A 60 -3.89 -18.25 -8.27
N ASP A 61 -3.72 -17.02 -7.79
CA ASP A 61 -3.95 -16.56 -6.41
C ASP A 61 -3.81 -15.03 -6.36
N GLY A 62 -3.86 -14.46 -5.17
CA GLY A 62 -3.73 -13.00 -5.00
C GLY A 62 -2.29 -12.50 -4.90
N HIS A 63 -1.28 -13.36 -4.97
CA HIS A 63 0.12 -12.99 -4.68
C HIS A 63 0.64 -11.89 -5.59
N HIS A 64 0.58 -12.08 -6.91
CA HIS A 64 1.09 -11.10 -7.86
C HIS A 64 0.33 -9.78 -7.77
N THR A 65 -0.99 -9.82 -7.60
CA THR A 65 -1.82 -8.63 -7.47
C THR A 65 -1.40 -7.79 -6.26
N VAL A 66 -1.24 -8.40 -5.09
CA VAL A 66 -0.90 -7.69 -3.85
C VAL A 66 0.53 -7.16 -3.90
N GLU A 67 1.49 -8.01 -4.30
CA GLU A 67 2.89 -7.63 -4.39
C GLU A 67 3.11 -6.49 -5.38
N ASP A 68 2.61 -6.63 -6.59
CA ASP A 68 2.82 -5.65 -7.65
C ASP A 68 2.10 -4.33 -7.34
N THR A 69 0.92 -4.38 -6.74
CA THR A 69 0.23 -3.17 -6.28
C THR A 69 1.05 -2.44 -5.22
N GLY A 70 1.65 -3.16 -4.29
CA GLY A 70 2.54 -2.57 -3.29
C GLY A 70 3.74 -1.86 -3.90
N ILE A 71 4.36 -2.45 -4.91
CA ILE A 71 5.49 -1.86 -5.64
C ILE A 71 5.05 -0.56 -6.32
N VAL A 72 3.94 -0.59 -7.06
CA VAL A 72 3.46 0.57 -7.81
C VAL A 72 3.01 1.69 -6.87
N LEU A 73 2.35 1.34 -5.77
CA LEU A 73 1.92 2.32 -4.77
C LEU A 73 3.13 3.01 -4.12
N GLY A 74 4.18 2.27 -3.78
CA GLY A 74 5.41 2.84 -3.23
C GLY A 74 6.09 3.81 -4.22
N LYS A 75 6.13 3.45 -5.49
CA LYS A 75 6.66 4.34 -6.55
C LYS A 75 5.82 5.61 -6.71
N ALA A 76 4.50 5.49 -6.61
CA ALA A 76 3.61 6.64 -6.69
C ALA A 76 3.83 7.61 -5.53
N PHE A 77 3.99 7.10 -4.31
CA PHE A 77 4.34 7.91 -3.14
C PHE A 77 5.67 8.63 -3.33
N LEU A 78 6.70 7.91 -3.75
CA LEU A 78 8.03 8.50 -3.95
C LEU A 78 7.97 9.63 -4.98
N LYS A 79 7.29 9.41 -6.10
CA LYS A 79 7.14 10.42 -7.14
C LYS A 79 6.35 11.63 -6.66
N ALA A 80 5.26 11.42 -5.92
CA ALA A 80 4.43 12.51 -5.41
C ALA A 80 5.14 13.34 -4.34
N LEU A 81 6.02 12.73 -3.54
CA LEU A 81 6.83 13.45 -2.54
C LEU A 81 7.89 14.35 -3.18
N GLY A 82 8.29 14.07 -4.41
CA GLY A 82 9.27 14.88 -5.14
C GLY A 82 10.60 14.97 -4.40
N ASP A 83 11.08 16.20 -4.21
CA ASP A 83 12.34 16.46 -3.49
C ASP A 83 12.21 16.37 -1.96
N LYS A 84 11.02 16.09 -1.45
CA LYS A 84 10.72 15.97 -0.03
C LYS A 84 10.91 17.24 0.80
N VAL A 85 10.99 18.39 0.13
CA VAL A 85 11.08 19.67 0.85
C VAL A 85 9.76 20.00 1.53
N GLY A 86 9.84 20.43 2.79
CA GLY A 86 8.67 20.85 3.55
C GLY A 86 7.80 19.75 4.11
N ILE A 87 8.20 18.48 3.98
CA ILE A 87 7.46 17.37 4.60
C ILE A 87 7.87 17.17 6.06
N GLU A 88 6.97 16.59 6.82
CA GLU A 88 7.28 16.08 8.15
C GLU A 88 7.92 14.70 7.99
N ARG A 89 9.21 14.59 8.29
CA ARG A 89 10.00 13.39 8.01
C ARG A 89 9.64 12.21 8.91
N PHE A 90 9.37 12.47 10.18
CA PHE A 90 9.16 11.44 11.20
C PHE A 90 7.73 11.44 11.70
N ALA A 91 7.15 10.28 11.87
CA ALA A 91 5.84 10.13 12.48
C ALA A 91 5.72 8.77 13.14
N ASP A 92 4.89 8.70 14.18
CA ASP A 92 4.52 7.44 14.80
C ASP A 92 3.06 7.47 15.26
N THR A 93 2.49 6.30 15.46
CA THR A 93 1.14 6.19 15.98
C THR A 93 0.88 4.82 16.60
N TYR A 94 -0.02 4.80 17.58
CA TYR A 94 -0.60 3.58 18.14
C TYR A 94 -2.08 3.58 17.81
N ILE A 95 -2.56 2.51 17.22
CA ILE A 95 -3.98 2.37 16.86
C ILE A 95 -4.55 1.13 17.53
N PRO A 96 -5.48 1.29 18.46
CA PRO A 96 -6.18 0.16 19.07
C PRO A 96 -7.42 -0.21 18.28
N MET A 97 -7.75 -1.47 18.27
CA MET A 97 -9.04 -1.98 17.81
C MET A 97 -9.33 -3.26 18.57
N ASP A 98 -10.36 -3.21 19.42
CA ASP A 98 -10.71 -4.31 20.33
C ASP A 98 -9.48 -4.76 21.15
N GLU A 99 -9.09 -6.04 21.06
CA GLU A 99 -7.93 -6.60 21.75
C GLU A 99 -6.62 -6.34 20.99
N SER A 100 -6.67 -5.77 19.81
CA SER A 100 -5.49 -5.55 18.97
C SER A 100 -4.93 -4.16 19.17
N LEU A 101 -3.60 -4.07 19.11
CA LEU A 101 -2.88 -2.80 19.15
C LEU A 101 -1.81 -2.83 18.05
N ALA A 102 -1.87 -1.85 17.15
CA ALA A 102 -0.86 -1.67 16.12
C ALA A 102 0.02 -0.46 16.44
N PHE A 103 1.32 -0.62 16.29
CA PHE A 103 2.29 0.47 16.34
C PHE A 103 2.95 0.62 14.99
N CYS A 104 3.06 1.86 14.52
CA CYS A 104 3.78 2.17 13.29
C CYS A 104 4.66 3.40 13.52
N ALA A 105 5.93 3.29 13.15
CA ALA A 105 6.86 4.42 13.12
C ALA A 105 7.43 4.53 11.72
N CYS A 106 7.49 5.75 11.20
CA CYS A 106 7.89 6.01 9.82
C CYS A 106 8.95 7.10 9.79
N ASP A 107 10.02 6.85 9.02
CA ASP A 107 11.05 7.82 8.69
C ASP A 107 11.19 7.89 7.17
N ILE A 108 10.82 9.02 6.58
CA ILE A 108 10.94 9.22 5.13
C ILE A 108 12.35 9.72 4.82
N SER A 109 13.33 8.81 4.98
CA SER A 109 14.75 9.15 4.85
C SER A 109 15.28 9.10 3.42
N GLY A 110 14.57 8.43 2.52
CA GLY A 110 15.08 8.10 1.18
C GLY A 110 15.89 6.81 1.13
N ARG A 111 16.13 6.16 2.26
CA ARG A 111 16.77 4.86 2.36
C ARG A 111 15.74 3.79 2.70
N PRO A 112 15.58 2.74 1.89
CA PRO A 112 14.60 1.70 2.18
C PRO A 112 15.01 0.87 3.39
N PHE A 113 14.09 0.69 4.31
CA PHE A 113 14.23 -0.16 5.48
C PHE A 113 12.85 -0.59 5.96
N LEU A 114 12.70 -1.85 6.29
CA LEU A 114 11.48 -2.36 6.89
C LEU A 114 11.79 -3.24 8.09
N HIS A 115 11.19 -2.90 9.23
CA HIS A 115 11.06 -3.79 10.36
C HIS A 115 9.59 -4.14 10.51
N PHE A 116 9.25 -5.41 10.38
CA PHE A 116 7.89 -5.88 10.45
C PHE A 116 7.82 -7.05 11.43
N ASP A 117 7.11 -6.83 12.54
CA ASP A 117 6.93 -7.82 13.59
C ASP A 117 5.43 -7.96 13.86
N ALA A 118 4.83 -9.00 13.29
CA ALA A 118 3.41 -9.29 13.48
C ALA A 118 3.17 -10.77 13.32
N THR A 119 2.32 -11.30 14.18
CA THR A 119 1.83 -12.68 14.10
C THR A 119 0.33 -12.66 13.84
N PHE A 120 -0.10 -13.35 12.80
CA PHE A 120 -1.51 -13.43 12.44
C PHE A 120 -2.07 -14.76 12.91
N MET A 121 -3.16 -14.70 13.68
CA MET A 121 -3.84 -15.90 14.17
C MET A 121 -4.74 -16.56 13.12
N GLN A 122 -5.05 -15.83 12.05
CA GLN A 122 -5.86 -16.30 10.92
C GLN A 122 -5.02 -16.29 9.65
N GLU A 123 -5.17 -17.34 8.83
CA GLU A 123 -4.47 -17.42 7.54
C GLU A 123 -5.05 -16.47 6.49
N HIS A 124 -6.33 -16.16 6.61
CA HIS A 124 -7.05 -15.31 5.66
C HIS A 124 -7.91 -14.27 6.39
N CYS A 125 -8.08 -13.11 5.77
CA CYS A 125 -9.09 -12.13 6.09
C CYS A 125 -9.95 -11.93 4.84
N GLY A 126 -11.19 -12.48 4.85
CA GLY A 126 -11.99 -12.51 3.64
C GLY A 126 -11.26 -13.27 2.53
N ASP A 127 -11.07 -12.62 1.40
CA ASP A 127 -10.34 -13.15 0.24
C ASP A 127 -8.84 -12.79 0.25
N TYR A 128 -8.32 -12.28 1.37
CA TYR A 128 -6.95 -11.83 1.52
C TYR A 128 -6.13 -12.81 2.37
N ASP A 129 -5.00 -13.26 1.84
CA ASP A 129 -4.05 -14.15 2.52
C ASP A 129 -3.11 -13.31 3.39
N THR A 130 -3.12 -13.52 4.70
CA THR A 130 -2.32 -12.72 5.65
C THR A 130 -0.82 -12.87 5.46
N ASP A 131 -0.35 -14.02 4.98
CA ASP A 131 1.08 -14.24 4.70
C ASP A 131 1.60 -13.33 3.59
N ARG A 132 0.75 -12.91 2.68
CA ARG A 132 1.15 -12.05 1.56
C ARG A 132 1.58 -10.66 1.98
N LYS A 133 1.21 -10.21 3.17
CA LYS A 133 1.66 -8.90 3.69
C LYS A 133 3.16 -8.85 3.85
N SER A 134 3.75 -9.86 4.48
CA SER A 134 5.20 -9.92 4.68
C SER A 134 5.95 -10.00 3.36
N THR A 135 5.49 -10.85 2.43
CA THR A 135 6.10 -10.99 1.12
C THR A 135 6.08 -9.67 0.34
N ARG A 136 4.94 -9.01 0.31
CA ARG A 136 4.78 -7.74 -0.39
C ARG A 136 5.71 -6.66 0.16
N LEU A 137 5.78 -6.52 1.47
CA LEU A 137 6.61 -5.50 2.12
C LEU A 137 8.09 -5.76 1.90
N ASN A 138 8.51 -7.03 1.92
CA ASN A 138 9.88 -7.39 1.62
C ASN A 138 10.26 -7.08 0.17
N SER A 139 9.37 -7.34 -0.77
CA SER A 139 9.60 -7.02 -2.19
C SER A 139 9.73 -5.53 -2.44
N SER A 140 8.99 -4.70 -1.71
CA SER A 140 9.07 -3.25 -1.86
C SER A 140 10.40 -2.66 -1.38
N HIS A 141 11.20 -3.41 -0.64
CA HIS A 141 12.56 -3.02 -0.25
C HIS A 141 13.51 -2.87 -1.42
N ASP A 142 13.30 -3.62 -2.48
CA ASP A 142 14.21 -3.69 -3.62
C ASP A 142 13.98 -2.57 -4.64
N VAL A 143 13.13 -1.62 -4.30
CA VAL A 143 12.72 -0.55 -5.24
C VAL A 143 13.38 0.80 -4.97
#